data_94e58f8ebccb28acacd6c89a8726f760
#
_entry.id   94e58f8ebccb28acacd6c89a8726f760
#
_cell.length_a   1.000
_cell.length_b   1.000
_cell.length_c   1.000
_cell.angle_alpha   90.00
_cell.angle_beta   90.00
_cell.angle_gamma   90.00
#
_symmetry.space_group_name_H-M   'P 1'
#
loop_
_entity.id
_entity.type
_entity.pdbx_description
1 polymer ?
#
loop_
_entity_poly.entity_id
_entity_poly.type
_entity_poly.pdbx_seq_one_letter_code
_entity_poly.pdbx_strand_id
1 'polypeptide(L)'
;FEWLSKKLKISSADEWYGITQKVFAEHYGYGLLSRRFKSSPLLLLEYFMPHIDWQFWRFPKVRNRWKILINQRKYIDWLGNELGIANPVDWYNVTEQDFADNHGITLLGRYYSSNIADCIMNILKDEYPWEKIRFYRNEYKREVRLYGIISCGLPDYKVQFRYKHPEIRHPTSGRKVEYDVFIEELDAAIEYQGEQHYRPVDRFDGVDPEEAQKSFEHRQKTDQEKREQSKLNNVNLLEIKYSEWDGSLDYVLNIFNERFGVMVTRETVLTNASARGFVDNEIIFESD
;
A
#
# COMPACT_ATOMS: atom_id res chain seq x y z
N PHE A 1 24.65 24.73 -28.41
CA PHE A 1 24.45 24.03 -27.14
C PHE A 1 25.71 24.11 -26.28
N GLU A 2 26.86 23.86 -26.84
CA GLU A 2 28.16 24.01 -26.14
C GLU A 2 28.34 25.40 -25.52
N TRP A 3 27.90 26.48 -26.22
CA TRP A 3 27.96 27.82 -25.67
C TRP A 3 27.13 27.93 -24.36
N LEU A 4 25.94 27.33 -24.31
CA LEU A 4 25.07 27.37 -23.13
C LEU A 4 25.69 26.58 -21.95
N SER A 5 26.27 25.41 -22.22
CA SER A 5 26.94 24.61 -21.19
C SER A 5 28.13 25.35 -20.57
N LYS A 6 28.94 26.02 -21.44
CA LYS A 6 30.08 26.87 -20.99
C LYS A 6 29.58 28.06 -20.18
N LYS A 7 28.50 28.74 -20.63
CA LYS A 7 27.96 29.90 -19.95
C LYS A 7 27.37 29.57 -18.58
N LEU A 8 26.70 28.45 -18.47
CA LEU A 8 26.10 27.94 -17.23
C LEU A 8 27.09 27.13 -16.38
N LYS A 9 28.33 26.94 -16.87
CA LYS A 9 29.38 26.13 -16.23
C LYS A 9 28.92 24.68 -15.95
N ILE A 10 28.11 24.10 -16.86
CA ILE A 10 27.63 22.76 -16.76
C ILE A 10 28.76 21.80 -17.13
N SER A 11 29.13 20.93 -16.21
CA SER A 11 30.24 19.99 -16.31
C SER A 11 29.78 18.53 -16.39
N SER A 12 28.54 18.26 -15.97
CA SER A 12 27.97 16.91 -15.94
C SER A 12 26.55 16.84 -16.52
N ALA A 13 26.11 15.64 -16.88
CA ALA A 13 24.74 15.41 -17.35
C ALA A 13 23.69 15.77 -16.27
N ASP A 14 24.02 15.54 -15.02
CA ASP A 14 23.13 15.79 -13.88
C ASP A 14 22.75 17.28 -13.73
N GLU A 15 23.66 18.17 -14.03
CA GLU A 15 23.41 19.61 -13.90
C GLU A 15 22.35 20.11 -14.89
N TRP A 16 22.10 19.37 -15.98
CA TRP A 16 21.08 19.70 -16.94
C TRP A 16 19.65 19.51 -16.43
N TYR A 17 19.43 18.67 -15.43
CA TYR A 17 18.09 18.48 -14.85
C TYR A 17 17.55 19.75 -14.17
N GLY A 18 18.42 20.62 -13.69
CA GLY A 18 18.07 21.91 -13.12
C GLY A 18 17.71 22.99 -14.15
N ILE A 19 17.89 22.73 -15.45
CA ILE A 19 17.68 23.73 -16.50
C ILE A 19 16.20 23.89 -16.84
N THR A 20 15.65 25.06 -16.54
CA THR A 20 14.24 25.40 -16.76
C THR A 20 14.05 26.27 -18.01
N GLN A 21 12.78 26.42 -18.44
CA GLN A 21 12.42 27.38 -19.48
C GLN A 21 12.93 28.81 -19.18
N LYS A 22 12.95 29.21 -17.91
CA LYS A 22 13.40 30.52 -17.45
C LYS A 22 14.88 30.71 -17.78
N VAL A 23 15.71 29.72 -17.50
CA VAL A 23 17.15 29.75 -17.83
C VAL A 23 17.36 29.92 -19.35
N PHE A 24 16.59 29.18 -20.18
CA PHE A 24 16.66 29.38 -21.65
C PHE A 24 16.24 30.76 -22.07
N ALA A 25 15.23 31.35 -21.42
CA ALA A 25 14.79 32.71 -21.72
C ALA A 25 15.84 33.77 -21.37
N GLU A 26 16.50 33.65 -20.22
CA GLU A 26 17.56 34.55 -19.76
C GLU A 26 18.80 34.50 -20.66
N HIS A 27 19.01 33.39 -21.37
CA HIS A 27 20.11 33.21 -22.29
C HIS A 27 19.71 33.20 -23.78
N TYR A 28 18.67 33.96 -24.14
CA TYR A 28 18.17 34.12 -25.53
C TYR A 28 17.74 32.82 -26.23
N GLY A 29 17.63 31.70 -25.51
CA GLY A 29 17.26 30.41 -26.07
C GLY A 29 15.75 30.17 -26.18
N TYR A 30 14.92 31.04 -25.64
CA TYR A 30 13.47 30.84 -25.56
C TYR A 30 12.80 30.61 -26.93
N GLY A 31 13.22 31.37 -27.96
CA GLY A 31 12.67 31.22 -29.31
C GLY A 31 12.90 29.83 -29.92
N LEU A 32 14.09 29.27 -29.70
CA LEU A 32 14.42 27.89 -30.11
C LEU A 32 13.58 26.89 -29.33
N LEU A 33 13.58 27.01 -28.00
CA LEU A 33 12.87 26.08 -27.10
C LEU A 33 11.36 26.06 -27.40
N SER A 34 10.73 27.23 -27.57
CA SER A 34 9.28 27.32 -27.80
C SER A 34 8.86 26.82 -29.18
N ARG A 35 9.59 27.21 -30.23
CA ARG A 35 9.21 26.92 -31.63
C ARG A 35 9.51 25.48 -32.05
N ARG A 36 10.64 24.92 -31.60
CA ARG A 36 11.13 23.61 -32.04
C ARG A 36 10.87 22.50 -31.00
N PHE A 37 10.86 22.83 -29.72
CA PHE A 37 10.83 21.85 -28.64
C PHE A 37 9.61 22.03 -27.73
N LYS A 38 8.55 22.66 -28.20
CA LYS A 38 7.27 22.83 -27.44
C LYS A 38 7.49 23.35 -26.01
N SER A 39 8.46 24.22 -25.82
CA SER A 39 8.89 24.77 -24.54
C SER A 39 9.36 23.69 -23.53
N SER A 40 9.85 22.54 -24.00
CA SER A 40 10.34 21.43 -23.18
C SER A 40 11.87 21.36 -23.19
N PRO A 41 12.56 21.64 -22.09
CA PRO A 41 14.00 21.42 -21.96
C PRO A 41 14.37 19.95 -22.25
N LEU A 42 13.60 18.98 -21.77
CA LEU A 42 13.83 17.57 -22.02
C LEU A 42 13.87 17.24 -23.51
N LEU A 43 12.87 17.69 -24.31
CA LEU A 43 12.88 17.41 -25.75
C LEU A 43 14.10 18.00 -26.46
N LEU A 44 14.55 19.15 -26.00
CA LEU A 44 15.77 19.77 -26.53
C LEU A 44 17.02 18.96 -26.16
N LEU A 45 17.12 18.48 -24.93
CA LEU A 45 18.23 17.65 -24.46
C LEU A 45 18.26 16.29 -25.18
N GLU A 46 17.12 15.63 -25.34
CA GLU A 46 16.99 14.39 -26.13
C GLU A 46 17.47 14.57 -27.59
N TYR A 47 17.18 15.73 -28.17
CA TYR A 47 17.59 16.02 -29.54
C TYR A 47 19.12 16.26 -29.68
N PHE A 48 19.71 17.03 -28.75
CA PHE A 48 21.13 17.40 -28.83
C PHE A 48 22.08 16.41 -28.16
N MET A 49 21.57 15.60 -27.20
CA MET A 49 22.33 14.61 -26.46
C MET A 49 21.57 13.26 -26.43
N PRO A 50 21.33 12.64 -27.61
CA PRO A 50 20.53 11.42 -27.71
C PRO A 50 21.21 10.19 -27.11
N HIS A 51 22.51 10.29 -26.83
CA HIS A 51 23.28 9.21 -26.19
C HIS A 51 23.08 9.13 -24.67
N ILE A 52 22.39 10.09 -24.08
CA ILE A 52 22.07 10.10 -22.65
C ILE A 52 20.65 9.60 -22.47
N ASP A 53 20.47 8.57 -21.64
CA ASP A 53 19.12 8.09 -21.25
C ASP A 53 18.58 9.03 -20.16
N TRP A 54 17.89 10.08 -20.62
CA TRP A 54 17.36 11.10 -19.72
C TRP A 54 16.26 10.57 -18.83
N GLN A 55 16.43 10.72 -17.54
CA GLN A 55 15.41 10.42 -16.52
C GLN A 55 14.32 11.50 -16.59
N PHE A 56 13.32 11.29 -17.42
CA PHE A 56 12.29 12.30 -17.70
C PHE A 56 11.55 12.76 -16.43
N TRP A 57 11.44 11.93 -15.43
CA TRP A 57 10.78 12.23 -14.15
C TRP A 57 11.47 13.31 -13.32
N ARG A 58 12.74 13.57 -13.56
CA ARG A 58 13.49 14.65 -12.92
C ARG A 58 13.23 16.03 -13.56
N PHE A 59 12.49 16.07 -14.66
CA PHE A 59 12.15 17.35 -15.34
C PHE A 59 10.74 17.81 -14.96
N PRO A 60 10.51 19.14 -14.85
CA PRO A 60 9.17 19.68 -14.64
C PRO A 60 8.28 19.47 -15.87
N LYS A 61 6.94 19.39 -15.66
CA LYS A 61 5.93 19.37 -16.71
C LYS A 61 5.95 18.19 -17.69
N VAL A 62 6.41 17.05 -17.27
CA VAL A 62 6.50 15.81 -18.10
C VAL A 62 5.26 14.91 -18.06
N ARG A 63 4.11 15.47 -17.66
CA ARG A 63 2.87 14.72 -17.38
C ARG A 63 2.46 13.72 -18.48
N ASN A 64 2.62 14.07 -19.75
CA ASN A 64 2.22 13.17 -20.85
C ASN A 64 3.10 11.93 -20.97
N ARG A 65 4.31 11.94 -20.46
CA ARG A 65 5.21 10.79 -20.47
C ARG A 65 4.74 9.68 -19.52
N TRP A 66 4.13 10.06 -18.42
CA TRP A 66 3.55 9.13 -17.47
C TRP A 66 2.35 8.33 -17.99
N LYS A 67 1.72 8.74 -19.10
CA LYS A 67 0.63 7.96 -19.72
C LYS A 67 1.11 6.66 -20.38
N ILE A 68 2.40 6.53 -20.63
CA ILE A 68 3.00 5.44 -21.40
C ILE A 68 3.56 4.44 -20.41
N LEU A 69 3.02 3.22 -20.40
CA LEU A 69 3.36 2.18 -19.41
C LEU A 69 4.86 1.84 -19.40
N ILE A 70 5.51 1.81 -20.56
CA ILE A 70 6.96 1.57 -20.62
C ILE A 70 7.78 2.65 -19.89
N ASN A 71 7.30 3.88 -19.85
CA ASN A 71 7.94 4.95 -19.09
C ASN A 71 7.71 4.79 -17.58
N GLN A 72 6.51 4.36 -17.19
CA GLN A 72 6.23 4.03 -15.79
C GLN A 72 7.12 2.86 -15.35
N ARG A 73 7.29 1.84 -16.21
CA ARG A 73 8.17 0.72 -15.96
C ARG A 73 9.63 1.16 -15.77
N LYS A 74 10.17 1.97 -16.68
CA LYS A 74 11.53 2.53 -16.56
C LYS A 74 11.73 3.27 -15.23
N TYR A 75 10.72 4.02 -14.81
CA TYR A 75 10.78 4.72 -13.53
C TYR A 75 10.79 3.75 -12.34
N ILE A 76 9.93 2.73 -12.34
CA ILE A 76 9.85 1.75 -11.24
C ILE A 76 11.15 0.93 -11.18
N ASP A 77 11.73 0.53 -12.31
CA ASP A 77 13.03 -0.16 -12.35
C ASP A 77 14.14 0.72 -11.75
N TRP A 78 14.16 2.00 -12.10
CA TRP A 78 15.10 2.95 -11.52
C TRP A 78 14.84 3.17 -10.01
N LEU A 79 13.58 3.37 -9.61
CA LEU A 79 13.21 3.55 -8.21
C LEU A 79 13.63 2.34 -7.37
N GLY A 80 13.42 1.12 -7.88
CA GLY A 80 13.85 -0.10 -7.21
C GLY A 80 15.36 -0.12 -6.94
N ASN A 81 16.18 0.32 -7.90
CA ASN A 81 17.62 0.43 -7.73
C ASN A 81 18.00 1.50 -6.68
N GLU A 82 17.36 2.67 -6.71
CA GLU A 82 17.60 3.76 -5.74
C GLU A 82 17.24 3.34 -4.30
N LEU A 83 16.17 2.58 -4.13
CA LEU A 83 15.71 2.07 -2.83
C LEU A 83 16.40 0.77 -2.40
N GLY A 84 17.26 0.19 -3.26
CA GLY A 84 17.95 -1.07 -2.96
C GLY A 84 17.01 -2.28 -2.92
N ILE A 85 15.92 -2.26 -3.70
CA ILE A 85 14.99 -3.38 -3.82
C ILE A 85 15.73 -4.58 -4.44
N ALA A 86 16.01 -5.59 -3.62
CA ALA A 86 16.69 -6.80 -4.06
C ALA A 86 15.72 -7.94 -4.42
N ASN A 87 14.57 -7.98 -3.76
CA ASN A 87 13.54 -9.00 -3.96
C ASN A 87 12.18 -8.35 -4.21
N PRO A 88 11.27 -9.00 -4.94
CA PRO A 88 9.92 -8.47 -5.17
C PRO A 88 9.18 -8.13 -3.88
N VAL A 89 9.39 -8.88 -2.80
CA VAL A 89 8.75 -8.66 -1.49
C VAL A 89 9.15 -7.31 -0.85
N ASP A 90 10.29 -6.75 -1.22
CA ASP A 90 10.75 -5.47 -0.67
C ASP A 90 9.83 -4.31 -1.07
N TRP A 91 9.14 -4.42 -2.22
CA TRP A 91 8.18 -3.44 -2.69
C TRP A 91 7.00 -3.22 -1.73
N TYR A 92 6.67 -4.21 -0.90
CA TYR A 92 5.63 -4.06 0.12
C TYR A 92 6.00 -3.04 1.22
N ASN A 93 7.28 -2.66 1.33
CA ASN A 93 7.76 -1.67 2.30
C ASN A 93 7.77 -0.23 1.75
N VAL A 94 7.62 -0.08 0.43
CA VAL A 94 7.72 1.22 -0.21
C VAL A 94 6.55 2.12 0.19
N THR A 95 6.86 3.37 0.48
CA THR A 95 5.93 4.37 0.99
C THR A 95 5.64 5.47 -0.04
N GLU A 96 4.60 6.28 0.21
CA GLU A 96 4.34 7.49 -0.60
C GLU A 96 5.49 8.50 -0.51
N GLN A 97 6.19 8.55 0.65
CA GLN A 97 7.35 9.41 0.83
C GLN A 97 8.52 9.01 -0.09
N ASP A 98 8.75 7.70 -0.28
CA ASP A 98 9.77 7.21 -1.22
C ASP A 98 9.49 7.68 -2.65
N PHE A 99 8.23 7.68 -3.07
CA PHE A 99 7.82 8.24 -4.36
C PHE A 99 8.02 9.76 -4.41
N ALA A 100 7.71 10.48 -3.32
CA ALA A 100 7.86 11.93 -3.25
C ALA A 100 9.33 12.35 -3.34
N ASP A 101 10.19 11.71 -2.59
CA ASP A 101 11.63 11.99 -2.54
C ASP A 101 12.34 11.63 -3.86
N ASN A 102 11.75 10.71 -4.62
CA ASN A 102 12.28 10.20 -5.88
C ASN A 102 11.49 10.65 -7.13
N HIS A 103 10.88 11.84 -7.09
CA HIS A 103 10.19 12.47 -8.23
C HIS A 103 8.95 11.72 -8.77
N GLY A 104 8.44 10.70 -8.08
CA GLY A 104 7.34 9.83 -8.52
C GLY A 104 5.95 10.25 -8.08
N ILE A 105 5.83 11.27 -7.23
CA ILE A 105 4.52 11.67 -6.67
C ILE A 105 3.45 11.99 -7.75
N THR A 106 3.88 12.50 -8.90
CA THR A 106 2.97 12.77 -10.02
C THR A 106 2.46 11.47 -10.66
N LEU A 107 3.29 10.44 -10.75
CA LEU A 107 2.87 9.11 -11.19
C LEU A 107 1.84 8.55 -10.22
N LEU A 108 2.22 8.45 -8.96
CA LEU A 108 1.41 7.83 -7.92
C LEU A 108 0.06 8.55 -7.76
N GLY A 109 0.06 9.87 -7.55
CA GLY A 109 -1.15 10.64 -7.28
C GLY A 109 -2.10 10.72 -8.47
N ARG A 110 -1.56 10.92 -9.69
CA ARG A 110 -2.39 11.19 -10.86
C ARG A 110 -2.90 9.93 -11.57
N TYR A 111 -2.14 8.85 -11.57
CA TYR A 111 -2.44 7.65 -12.34
C TYR A 111 -2.89 6.48 -11.46
N TYR A 112 -2.60 6.54 -10.17
CA TYR A 112 -2.90 5.47 -9.22
C TYR A 112 -3.61 5.98 -7.95
N SER A 113 -4.09 7.23 -7.95
CA SER A 113 -4.84 7.83 -6.83
C SER A 113 -4.14 7.68 -5.47
N SER A 114 -2.82 7.87 -5.45
CA SER A 114 -1.92 7.64 -4.31
C SER A 114 -1.91 6.20 -3.77
N ASN A 115 -2.34 5.22 -4.57
CA ASN A 115 -2.35 3.81 -4.19
C ASN A 115 -1.10 3.10 -4.72
N ILE A 116 -0.16 2.81 -3.82
CA ILE A 116 1.12 2.14 -4.14
C ILE A 116 0.86 0.71 -4.63
N ALA A 117 -0.05 -0.03 -4.00
CA ALA A 117 -0.39 -1.38 -4.39
C ALA A 117 -0.84 -1.43 -5.86
N ASP A 118 -1.77 -0.55 -6.24
CA ASP A 118 -2.27 -0.49 -7.61
C ASP A 118 -1.17 -0.08 -8.60
N CYS A 119 -0.26 0.79 -8.19
CA CYS A 119 0.89 1.21 -9.00
C CYS A 119 1.83 0.03 -9.27
N ILE A 120 2.33 -0.60 -8.23
CA ILE A 120 3.30 -1.71 -8.33
C ILE A 120 2.68 -2.93 -9.02
N MET A 121 1.49 -3.34 -8.59
CA MET A 121 0.80 -4.50 -9.16
C MET A 121 0.43 -4.32 -10.64
N ASN A 122 0.16 -3.09 -11.09
CA ASN A 122 -0.12 -2.83 -12.50
C ASN A 122 1.15 -2.85 -13.35
N ILE A 123 2.23 -2.24 -12.85
CA ILE A 123 3.48 -2.08 -13.62
C ILE A 123 4.31 -3.37 -13.62
N LEU A 124 4.34 -4.10 -12.50
CA LEU A 124 5.12 -5.33 -12.31
C LEU A 124 4.24 -6.60 -12.26
N LYS A 125 3.07 -6.57 -12.87
CA LYS A 125 2.01 -7.59 -12.74
C LYS A 125 2.45 -9.04 -12.99
N ASP A 126 3.39 -9.24 -13.91
CA ASP A 126 3.80 -10.56 -14.35
C ASP A 126 5.09 -11.07 -13.64
N GLU A 127 5.63 -10.30 -12.70
CA GLU A 127 6.93 -10.60 -12.08
C GLU A 127 6.81 -11.33 -10.75
N TYR A 128 5.66 -11.20 -10.09
CA TYR A 128 5.44 -11.78 -8.77
C TYR A 128 3.94 -11.98 -8.52
N PRO A 129 3.53 -13.00 -7.78
CA PRO A 129 2.14 -13.19 -7.36
C PRO A 129 1.76 -12.19 -6.26
N TRP A 130 1.54 -10.94 -6.65
CA TRP A 130 1.28 -9.83 -5.76
C TRP A 130 0.03 -10.03 -4.91
N GLU A 131 0.14 -9.80 -3.61
CA GLU A 131 -0.96 -9.77 -2.67
C GLU A 131 -1.22 -8.34 -2.20
N LYS A 132 -2.29 -7.71 -2.70
CA LYS A 132 -2.61 -6.30 -2.43
C LYS A 132 -2.63 -5.97 -0.93
N ILE A 133 -3.08 -6.91 -0.13
CA ILE A 133 -3.18 -6.78 1.33
C ILE A 133 -1.84 -6.47 1.99
N ARG A 134 -0.75 -7.01 1.50
CA ARG A 134 0.58 -6.85 2.11
C ARG A 134 1.13 -5.42 2.01
N PHE A 135 0.62 -4.62 1.06
CA PHE A 135 0.94 -3.18 0.99
C PHE A 135 0.32 -2.37 2.13
N TYR A 136 -0.69 -2.88 2.81
CA TYR A 136 -1.38 -2.22 3.93
C TYR A 136 -0.85 -2.60 5.31
N ARG A 137 0.21 -3.41 5.40
CA ARG A 137 0.75 -3.95 6.67
C ARG A 137 1.15 -2.87 7.69
N ASN A 138 1.51 -1.67 7.24
CA ASN A 138 1.86 -0.57 8.15
C ASN A 138 0.62 0.12 8.75
N GLU A 139 -0.52 0.06 8.06
CA GLU A 139 -1.79 0.65 8.49
C GLU A 139 -2.59 -0.33 9.36
N TYR A 140 -2.63 -1.61 8.95
CA TYR A 140 -3.46 -2.68 9.55
C TYR A 140 -2.59 -3.86 10.00
N LYS A 141 -1.54 -3.56 10.77
CA LYS A 141 -0.48 -4.52 11.07
C LYS A 141 -0.98 -5.82 11.71
N ARG A 142 -1.94 -5.75 12.64
CA ARG A 142 -2.53 -6.91 13.33
C ARG A 142 -3.51 -7.66 12.45
N GLU A 143 -4.38 -6.95 11.76
CA GLU A 143 -5.39 -7.53 10.86
C GLU A 143 -4.71 -8.22 9.66
N VAL A 144 -3.67 -7.62 9.07
CA VAL A 144 -2.89 -8.23 7.98
C VAL A 144 -2.19 -9.50 8.45
N ARG A 145 -1.62 -9.49 9.66
CA ARG A 145 -1.01 -10.67 10.25
C ARG A 145 -2.04 -11.77 10.47
N LEU A 146 -3.19 -11.43 11.05
CA LEU A 146 -4.29 -12.36 11.27
C LEU A 146 -4.72 -13.01 9.95
N TYR A 147 -4.94 -12.21 8.91
CA TYR A 147 -5.22 -12.71 7.57
C TYR A 147 -4.13 -13.64 7.06
N GLY A 148 -2.85 -13.27 7.20
CA GLY A 148 -1.71 -14.07 6.78
C GLY A 148 -1.71 -15.44 7.45
N ILE A 149 -1.86 -15.50 8.77
CA ILE A 149 -1.93 -16.74 9.55
C ILE A 149 -3.06 -17.64 9.05
N ILE A 150 -4.27 -17.11 8.97
CA ILE A 150 -5.46 -17.89 8.60
C ILE A 150 -5.39 -18.34 7.13
N SER A 151 -5.03 -17.45 6.21
CA SER A 151 -4.97 -17.78 4.78
C SER A 151 -3.84 -18.76 4.43
N CYS A 152 -2.72 -18.74 5.17
CA CYS A 152 -1.67 -19.73 5.02
C CYS A 152 -2.04 -21.06 5.71
N GLY A 153 -2.82 -21.00 6.78
CA GLY A 153 -3.31 -22.19 7.48
C GLY A 153 -4.41 -22.94 6.75
N LEU A 154 -5.14 -22.26 5.89
CA LEU A 154 -6.29 -22.77 5.13
C LEU A 154 -6.12 -22.56 3.62
N PRO A 155 -5.13 -23.18 2.97
CA PRO A 155 -4.80 -22.92 1.55
C PRO A 155 -5.94 -23.30 0.59
N ASP A 156 -6.80 -24.24 0.97
CA ASP A 156 -7.91 -24.74 0.16
C ASP A 156 -9.23 -23.97 0.42
N TYR A 157 -9.21 -23.01 1.34
CA TYR A 157 -10.39 -22.21 1.71
C TYR A 157 -10.27 -20.81 1.10
N LYS A 158 -11.41 -20.22 0.78
CA LYS A 158 -11.49 -18.84 0.31
C LYS A 158 -11.49 -17.87 1.49
N VAL A 159 -10.28 -17.49 1.92
CA VAL A 159 -10.06 -16.51 2.99
C VAL A 159 -9.99 -15.12 2.40
N GLN A 160 -10.80 -14.19 2.87
CA GLN A 160 -10.93 -12.83 2.37
C GLN A 160 -10.57 -11.82 3.45
N PHE A 161 -9.81 -10.79 3.08
CA PHE A 161 -9.46 -9.66 3.96
C PHE A 161 -10.42 -8.49 3.76
N ARG A 162 -10.82 -7.85 4.87
CA ARG A 162 -11.75 -6.71 4.87
C ARG A 162 -12.99 -6.99 4.01
N TYR A 163 -13.60 -8.13 4.29
CA TYR A 163 -14.73 -8.61 3.52
C TYR A 163 -16.01 -7.86 3.87
N LYS A 164 -16.60 -7.21 2.85
CA LYS A 164 -17.93 -6.56 2.98
C LYS A 164 -19.01 -7.55 2.60
N HIS A 165 -19.73 -8.05 3.62
CA HIS A 165 -20.78 -9.02 3.37
C HIS A 165 -21.85 -8.45 2.41
N PRO A 166 -22.27 -9.19 1.37
CA PRO A 166 -23.17 -8.66 0.35
C PRO A 166 -24.55 -8.26 0.90
N GLU A 167 -25.06 -9.01 1.86
CA GLU A 167 -26.44 -8.91 2.37
C GLU A 167 -26.53 -8.32 3.78
N ILE A 168 -25.52 -8.56 4.66
CA ILE A 168 -25.55 -8.09 6.05
C ILE A 168 -25.27 -6.60 6.12
N ARG A 169 -26.13 -5.88 6.84
CA ARG A 169 -26.03 -4.43 7.00
C ARG A 169 -26.18 -4.01 8.46
N HIS A 170 -25.51 -2.94 8.83
CA HIS A 170 -25.74 -2.25 10.10
C HIS A 170 -27.13 -1.63 10.11
N PRO A 171 -27.99 -1.93 11.09
CA PRO A 171 -29.36 -1.40 11.16
C PRO A 171 -29.41 0.12 11.20
N THR A 172 -28.52 0.74 11.95
CA THR A 172 -28.51 2.21 12.13
C THR A 172 -28.02 2.94 10.88
N SER A 173 -26.93 2.48 10.22
CA SER A 173 -26.28 3.20 9.12
C SER A 173 -26.69 2.69 7.72
N GLY A 174 -27.26 1.50 7.61
CA GLY A 174 -27.54 0.81 6.35
C GLY A 174 -26.28 0.37 5.58
N ARG A 175 -25.10 0.62 6.12
CA ARG A 175 -23.82 0.21 5.48
C ARG A 175 -23.63 -1.30 5.60
N LYS A 176 -22.97 -1.90 4.62
CA LYS A 176 -22.59 -3.31 4.69
C LYS A 176 -21.67 -3.55 5.88
N VAL A 177 -21.89 -4.69 6.57
CA VAL A 177 -20.96 -5.16 7.60
C VAL A 177 -19.66 -5.58 6.93
N GLU A 178 -18.54 -5.10 7.45
CA GLU A 178 -17.19 -5.45 7.01
C GLU A 178 -16.51 -6.26 8.11
N TYR A 179 -15.88 -7.39 7.75
CA TYR A 179 -15.11 -8.24 8.64
C TYR A 179 -13.63 -8.16 8.29
N ASP A 180 -12.72 -8.17 9.27
CA ASP A 180 -11.28 -8.13 9.03
C ASP A 180 -10.82 -9.36 8.24
N VAL A 181 -11.24 -10.54 8.65
CA VAL A 181 -11.03 -11.81 7.93
C VAL A 181 -12.35 -12.57 7.84
N PHE A 182 -12.66 -13.07 6.65
CA PHE A 182 -13.84 -13.91 6.41
C PHE A 182 -13.45 -15.19 5.68
N ILE A 183 -14.00 -16.31 6.10
CA ILE A 183 -13.77 -17.65 5.53
C ILE A 183 -15.09 -18.14 4.97
N GLU A 184 -15.18 -18.15 3.64
CA GLU A 184 -16.45 -18.36 2.94
C GLU A 184 -17.05 -19.74 3.22
N GLU A 185 -16.24 -20.81 3.18
CA GLU A 185 -16.70 -22.19 3.38
C GLU A 185 -17.15 -22.51 4.80
N LEU A 186 -16.81 -21.67 5.77
CA LEU A 186 -17.17 -21.85 7.17
C LEU A 186 -18.24 -20.88 7.67
N ASP A 187 -18.69 -19.93 6.82
CA ASP A 187 -19.47 -18.77 7.26
C ASP A 187 -18.88 -18.15 8.54
N ALA A 188 -17.54 -18.04 8.58
CA ALA A 188 -16.79 -17.62 9.74
C ALA A 188 -16.12 -16.29 9.52
N ALA A 189 -16.23 -15.44 10.52
CA ALA A 189 -15.57 -14.12 10.55
C ALA A 189 -14.63 -14.00 11.74
N ILE A 190 -13.52 -13.31 11.55
CA ILE A 190 -12.57 -13.00 12.62
C ILE A 190 -12.32 -11.51 12.63
N GLU A 191 -12.35 -10.90 13.80
CA GLU A 191 -12.15 -9.47 14.04
C GLU A 191 -11.02 -9.25 15.02
N TYR A 192 -10.11 -8.35 14.71
CA TYR A 192 -9.15 -7.83 15.66
C TYR A 192 -9.70 -6.60 16.35
N GLN A 193 -9.95 -6.70 17.64
CA GLN A 193 -10.48 -5.62 18.47
C GLN A 193 -9.32 -4.83 19.09
N GLY A 194 -8.92 -3.74 18.43
CA GLY A 194 -7.90 -2.82 18.93
C GLY A 194 -8.34 -2.06 20.19
N GLU A 195 -7.43 -1.34 20.80
CA GLU A 195 -7.65 -0.57 22.04
C GLU A 195 -8.85 0.39 21.95
N GLN A 196 -9.05 0.99 20.78
CA GLN A 196 -10.15 1.94 20.50
C GLN A 196 -11.55 1.34 20.69
N HIS A 197 -11.71 0.03 20.69
CA HIS A 197 -12.99 -0.64 20.95
C HIS A 197 -13.34 -0.73 22.44
N TYR A 198 -12.37 -0.44 23.34
CA TYR A 198 -12.52 -0.59 24.79
C TYR A 198 -12.41 0.72 25.55
N ARG A 199 -11.77 1.74 24.97
CA ARG A 199 -11.66 3.08 25.56
C ARG A 199 -11.48 4.14 24.48
N PRO A 200 -11.78 5.42 24.77
CA PRO A 200 -11.41 6.53 23.89
C PRO A 200 -9.89 6.57 23.68
N VAL A 201 -9.46 6.87 22.44
CA VAL A 201 -8.05 6.99 22.06
C VAL A 201 -7.89 8.22 21.19
N ASP A 202 -7.05 9.17 21.59
CA ASP A 202 -6.87 10.49 20.95
C ASP A 202 -6.66 10.40 19.43
N ARG A 203 -5.92 9.41 18.98
CA ARG A 203 -5.65 9.18 17.54
C ARG A 203 -6.93 8.92 16.71
N PHE A 204 -7.97 8.35 17.32
CA PHE A 204 -9.19 7.94 16.63
C PHE A 204 -10.39 8.81 16.99
N ASP A 205 -10.40 9.37 18.20
CA ASP A 205 -11.56 10.02 18.79
C ASP A 205 -11.36 11.52 18.96
N GLY A 206 -10.14 12.03 18.73
CA GLY A 206 -9.78 13.43 18.96
C GLY A 206 -9.40 13.70 20.41
N VAL A 207 -8.94 14.93 20.67
CA VAL A 207 -8.44 15.36 21.99
C VAL A 207 -9.52 16.03 22.85
N ASP A 208 -10.68 16.35 22.26
CA ASP A 208 -11.82 16.88 23.03
C ASP A 208 -12.55 15.75 23.74
N PRO A 209 -12.66 15.77 25.07
CA PRO A 209 -13.21 14.66 25.85
C PRO A 209 -14.69 14.33 25.52
N GLU A 210 -15.51 15.34 25.19
CA GLU A 210 -16.93 15.11 24.90
C GLU A 210 -17.10 14.51 23.52
N GLU A 211 -16.33 14.98 22.53
CA GLU A 211 -16.34 14.42 21.18
C GLU A 211 -15.76 13.00 21.16
N ALA A 212 -14.66 12.78 21.90
CA ALA A 212 -14.04 11.47 22.05
C ALA A 212 -15.00 10.45 22.67
N GLN A 213 -15.73 10.85 23.71
CA GLN A 213 -16.72 9.98 24.35
C GLN A 213 -17.88 9.63 23.39
N LYS A 214 -18.41 10.60 22.64
CA LYS A 214 -19.47 10.34 21.63
C LYS A 214 -19.01 9.41 20.52
N SER A 215 -17.77 9.62 20.05
CA SER A 215 -17.14 8.79 19.02
C SER A 215 -17.00 7.34 19.50
N PHE A 216 -16.53 7.15 20.72
CA PHE A 216 -16.41 5.85 21.36
C PHE A 216 -17.76 5.15 21.54
N GLU A 217 -18.78 5.83 22.05
CA GLU A 217 -20.16 5.28 22.19
C GLU A 217 -20.75 4.87 20.84
N HIS A 218 -20.53 5.68 19.81
CA HIS A 218 -20.95 5.32 18.44
C HIS A 218 -20.26 4.05 17.96
N ARG A 219 -18.97 3.88 18.22
CA ARG A 219 -18.21 2.68 17.86
C ARG A 219 -18.72 1.46 18.60
N GLN A 220 -18.90 1.56 19.91
CA GLN A 220 -19.47 0.46 20.71
C GLN A 220 -20.83 0.01 20.17
N LYS A 221 -21.70 0.96 19.80
CA LYS A 221 -22.99 0.64 19.17
C LYS A 221 -22.82 -0.08 17.85
N THR A 222 -21.89 0.37 17.01
CA THR A 222 -21.60 -0.26 15.71
C THR A 222 -21.08 -1.69 15.89
N ASP A 223 -20.21 -1.92 16.87
CA ASP A 223 -19.68 -3.25 17.20
C ASP A 223 -20.79 -4.16 17.70
N GLN A 224 -21.69 -3.65 18.54
CA GLN A 224 -22.84 -4.41 19.02
C GLN A 224 -23.78 -4.78 17.86
N GLU A 225 -24.09 -3.84 16.96
CA GLU A 225 -24.87 -4.12 15.76
C GLU A 225 -24.21 -5.21 14.89
N LYS A 226 -22.89 -5.18 14.72
CA LYS A 226 -22.14 -6.19 13.97
C LYS A 226 -22.32 -7.58 14.61
N ARG A 227 -22.16 -7.71 15.94
CA ARG A 227 -22.35 -8.98 16.67
C ARG A 227 -23.76 -9.53 16.49
N GLU A 228 -24.77 -8.69 16.65
CA GLU A 228 -26.17 -9.07 16.50
C GLU A 228 -26.51 -9.51 15.08
N GLN A 229 -26.06 -8.74 14.08
CA GLN A 229 -26.27 -9.04 12.68
C GLN A 229 -25.53 -10.31 12.24
N SER A 230 -24.30 -10.53 12.72
CA SER A 230 -23.56 -11.77 12.48
C SER A 230 -24.33 -12.97 13.02
N LYS A 231 -24.81 -12.89 14.25
CA LYS A 231 -25.61 -13.95 14.88
C LYS A 231 -26.93 -14.23 14.13
N LEU A 232 -27.66 -13.19 13.74
CA LEU A 232 -28.93 -13.31 13.00
C LEU A 232 -28.75 -13.97 11.63
N ASN A 233 -27.57 -13.79 11.01
CA ASN A 233 -27.26 -14.34 9.69
C ASN A 233 -26.38 -15.60 9.76
N ASN A 234 -26.25 -16.22 10.93
CA ASN A 234 -25.46 -17.45 11.17
C ASN A 234 -23.97 -17.32 10.84
N VAL A 235 -23.41 -16.11 10.84
CA VAL A 235 -21.96 -15.91 10.73
C VAL A 235 -21.32 -16.22 12.08
N ASN A 236 -20.40 -17.18 12.11
CA ASN A 236 -19.66 -17.55 13.30
C ASN A 236 -18.53 -16.54 13.55
N LEU A 237 -18.79 -15.53 14.38
CA LEU A 237 -17.86 -14.43 14.66
C LEU A 237 -16.92 -14.79 15.81
N LEU A 238 -15.61 -14.64 15.58
CA LEU A 238 -14.54 -14.67 16.57
C LEU A 238 -13.93 -13.27 16.70
N GLU A 239 -13.92 -12.72 17.92
CA GLU A 239 -13.28 -11.46 18.23
C GLU A 239 -12.00 -11.69 19.04
N ILE A 240 -10.89 -11.14 18.58
CA ILE A 240 -9.57 -11.22 19.21
C ILE A 240 -9.24 -9.85 19.81
N LYS A 241 -9.14 -9.78 21.14
CA LYS A 241 -8.86 -8.51 21.84
C LYS A 241 -7.38 -8.17 21.79
N TYR A 242 -7.09 -6.88 21.65
CA TYR A 242 -5.71 -6.37 21.65
C TYR A 242 -4.92 -6.73 22.92
N SER A 243 -5.59 -6.86 24.08
CA SER A 243 -4.98 -7.19 25.37
C SER A 243 -4.71 -8.70 25.55
N GLU A 244 -5.29 -9.55 24.71
CA GLU A 244 -5.17 -11.01 24.80
C GLU A 244 -4.17 -11.57 23.78
N TRP A 245 -3.99 -10.87 22.67
CA TRP A 245 -3.10 -11.30 21.59
C TRP A 245 -1.83 -10.44 21.51
N ASP A 246 -0.70 -11.01 21.91
CA ASP A 246 0.63 -10.42 21.78
C ASP A 246 1.15 -10.38 20.33
N GLY A 247 0.49 -11.07 19.41
CA GLY A 247 0.87 -11.24 18.01
C GLY A 247 1.38 -12.66 17.70
N SER A 248 1.41 -13.55 18.68
CA SER A 248 1.89 -14.90 18.46
C SER A 248 0.99 -15.72 17.53
N LEU A 249 1.63 -16.56 16.73
CA LEU A 249 0.98 -17.50 15.84
C LEU A 249 0.16 -18.53 16.64
N ASP A 250 0.77 -19.08 17.69
CA ASP A 250 0.16 -20.17 18.46
C ASP A 250 -1.11 -19.75 19.19
N TYR A 251 -1.18 -18.50 19.67
CA TYR A 251 -2.42 -17.95 20.22
C TYR A 251 -3.55 -18.02 19.20
N VAL A 252 -3.32 -17.50 17.98
CA VAL A 252 -4.34 -17.48 16.93
C VAL A 252 -4.76 -18.88 16.55
N LEU A 253 -3.83 -19.82 16.40
CA LEU A 253 -4.13 -21.21 16.05
C LEU A 253 -4.98 -21.90 17.13
N ASN A 254 -4.64 -21.69 18.39
CA ASN A 254 -5.37 -22.31 19.51
C ASN A 254 -6.83 -21.84 19.54
N ILE A 255 -7.07 -20.53 19.54
CA ILE A 255 -8.42 -19.99 19.60
C ILE A 255 -9.22 -20.30 18.33
N PHE A 256 -8.56 -20.31 17.16
CA PHE A 256 -9.20 -20.64 15.89
C PHE A 256 -9.64 -22.10 15.85
N ASN A 257 -8.74 -23.02 16.18
CA ASN A 257 -9.03 -24.45 16.17
C ASN A 257 -10.12 -24.83 17.19
N GLU A 258 -10.08 -24.22 18.38
CA GLU A 258 -11.13 -24.40 19.39
C GLU A 258 -12.49 -23.87 18.91
N ARG A 259 -12.49 -22.67 18.30
CA ARG A 259 -13.73 -22.00 17.91
C ARG A 259 -14.42 -22.66 16.73
N PHE A 260 -13.66 -23.07 15.71
CA PHE A 260 -14.22 -23.52 14.43
C PHE A 260 -14.13 -25.03 14.21
N GLY A 261 -13.40 -25.74 15.07
CA GLY A 261 -13.24 -27.19 14.96
C GLY A 261 -12.41 -27.65 13.74
N VAL A 262 -11.67 -26.72 13.14
CA VAL A 262 -10.78 -26.96 11.99
C VAL A 262 -9.35 -26.99 12.47
N MET A 263 -8.61 -28.08 12.20
CA MET A 263 -7.24 -28.22 12.66
C MET A 263 -6.26 -27.51 11.72
N VAL A 264 -5.83 -26.34 12.13
CA VAL A 264 -4.72 -25.60 11.50
C VAL A 264 -3.47 -25.77 12.33
N THR A 265 -2.37 -26.19 11.70
CA THR A 265 -1.09 -26.43 12.41
C THR A 265 -0.07 -25.33 12.10
N ARG A 266 0.86 -25.11 13.03
CA ARG A 266 2.00 -24.19 12.85
C ARG A 266 2.80 -24.55 11.58
N GLU A 267 3.07 -25.84 11.36
CA GLU A 267 3.82 -26.32 10.20
C GLU A 267 3.13 -25.97 8.88
N THR A 268 1.81 -26.17 8.79
CA THR A 268 1.01 -25.80 7.59
C THR A 268 1.13 -24.30 7.31
N VAL A 269 0.97 -23.46 8.35
CA VAL A 269 1.08 -22.01 8.19
C VAL A 269 2.46 -21.61 7.68
N LEU A 270 3.54 -22.11 8.32
CA LEU A 270 4.91 -21.73 7.97
C LEU A 270 5.31 -22.20 6.56
N THR A 271 4.94 -23.42 6.19
CA THR A 271 5.20 -23.97 4.86
C THR A 271 4.53 -23.10 3.77
N ASN A 272 3.26 -22.81 3.94
CA ASN A 272 2.52 -22.00 2.96
C ASN A 272 2.95 -20.52 2.97
N ALA A 273 3.30 -19.98 4.12
CA ALA A 273 3.83 -18.63 4.25
C ALA A 273 5.15 -18.48 3.48
N SER A 274 6.07 -19.42 3.65
CA SER A 274 7.34 -19.45 2.92
C SER A 274 7.10 -19.55 1.41
N ALA A 275 6.21 -20.43 0.97
CA ALA A 275 5.86 -20.59 -0.45
C ALA A 275 5.24 -19.33 -1.06
N ARG A 276 4.49 -18.54 -0.28
CA ARG A 276 3.88 -17.26 -0.67
C ARG A 276 4.81 -16.06 -0.47
N GLY A 277 6.04 -16.29 0.02
CA GLY A 277 7.03 -15.24 0.26
C GLY A 277 6.66 -14.29 1.41
N PHE A 278 5.91 -14.74 2.40
CA PHE A 278 5.78 -14.01 3.67
C PHE A 278 7.11 -14.06 4.42
N VAL A 279 7.55 -12.92 4.95
CA VAL A 279 8.73 -12.86 5.81
C VAL A 279 8.35 -13.15 7.27
N ASP A 280 9.31 -13.60 8.07
CA ASP A 280 9.05 -14.09 9.43
C ASP A 280 8.22 -13.12 10.28
N ASN A 281 8.55 -11.84 10.27
CA ASN A 281 7.81 -10.82 11.04
C ASN A 281 6.41 -10.50 10.51
N GLU A 282 5.98 -11.01 9.37
CA GLU A 282 4.59 -10.88 8.89
C GLU A 282 3.66 -11.93 9.51
N ILE A 283 4.20 -13.09 9.91
CA ILE A 283 3.44 -14.22 10.46
C ILE A 283 3.94 -14.65 11.84
N ILE A 284 5.27 -14.68 12.04
CA ILE A 284 5.90 -15.06 13.30
C ILE A 284 6.31 -13.77 14.03
N PHE A 285 5.90 -13.64 15.28
CA PHE A 285 6.53 -12.72 16.24
C PHE A 285 7.38 -13.57 17.15
N GLU A 286 8.68 -13.51 17.02
CA GLU A 286 9.55 -13.89 18.10
C GLU A 286 9.57 -12.68 19.05
N SER A 287 8.98 -12.85 20.23
CA SER A 287 9.18 -11.91 21.33
C SER A 287 10.65 -12.02 21.72
N ASP A 288 11.41 -10.93 21.52
CA ASP A 288 12.72 -10.76 22.10
C ASP A 288 12.70 -10.90 23.63
#